data_f0e60160227e9f38ab07e39bcc4570d7
#
_entry.id   f0e60160227e9f38ab07e39bcc4570d7
#
_cell.length_a   1.000
_cell.length_b   1.000
_cell.length_c   1.000
_cell.angle_alpha   90.00
_cell.angle_beta   90.00
_cell.angle_gamma   90.00
#
_symmetry.space_group_name_H-M   'P 1'
#
loop_
_entity.id
_entity.type
_entity.pdbx_description
1 polymer ?
#
loop_
_entity_poly.entity_id
_entity_poly.type
_entity_poly.pdbx_seq_one_letter_code
_entity_poly.pdbx_strand_id
1 'polypeptide(L)'
;MQYPSNACKAARQGAHKLPTRYVCMCYNPRVLLFNGLTLTQEIIMALIVQKYGGTSVGSAERIKNVANRVAKARAEGHDVVVVVSAMSGETNRLVALAHEMQEFPDPRELDMVLATGEQVTIGLLAMALKNIGVDAKSYTGWQVAVKTDTAHTKARIEEIDNDKMMADLKAGKVVIVAGFQGVTANGDISTLGRGGSDTSAVALAAALKADECQIYTDVDGVYTTDPRVVPEAKRMNSITFEEMLELASLGSKVLQIRSVEFAGKYKVRLRVLSSLQEGGDGTLITFEEDGNMEKAVVSGIAFDKNQARINVRGVPDKPGIAFQILGAVADANVDVDMIIQNVGSAGTTDFSFTVPRGEYKPTLELLNSLKDSLGAIEVSGDDSVCKVSIVGLGMRSHVGVASKMFRALAAENINIQMISTSEIKVSVLIDEKYMELATRVLHKEFGLDK
;
A
#
# COMPACT_ATOMS: atom_id res chain seq x y z
N MET A 1 47.76 -7.27 -0.55
CA MET A 1 48.54 -6.14 -1.08
C MET A 1 48.10 -4.90 -0.37
N GLN A 2 48.99 -4.28 0.38
CA GLN A 2 48.76 -3.16 1.29
C GLN A 2 48.50 -1.87 0.50
N TYR A 3 47.48 -1.11 0.90
CA TYR A 3 47.29 0.28 0.49
C TYR A 3 48.17 1.19 1.37
N PRO A 4 48.88 2.18 0.82
CA PRO A 4 49.63 3.14 1.64
C PRO A 4 48.69 4.24 2.18
N SER A 5 48.58 4.29 3.49
CA SER A 5 48.10 5.42 4.26
C SER A 5 49.19 6.49 4.30
N ASN A 6 49.10 7.56 3.52
CA ASN A 6 49.87 8.80 3.76
C ASN A 6 49.47 9.88 2.75
N ALA A 7 48.32 10.53 2.97
CA ALA A 7 47.97 11.76 2.26
C ALA A 7 47.11 12.77 3.10
N CYS A 8 47.15 12.64 4.42
CA CYS A 8 46.34 13.51 5.29
C CYS A 8 47.09 14.13 6.47
N LYS A 9 48.41 14.41 6.29
CA LYS A 9 49.24 15.08 7.35
C LYS A 9 50.10 16.26 6.88
N ALA A 10 49.79 16.89 5.74
CA ALA A 10 50.60 18.02 5.23
C ALA A 10 49.82 19.33 4.99
N ALA A 11 48.75 19.61 5.71
CA ALA A 11 47.98 20.85 5.57
C ALA A 11 47.93 21.69 6.85
N ARG A 12 49.01 21.70 7.63
CA ARG A 12 49.20 22.71 8.70
C ARG A 12 50.61 23.16 8.73
N GLN A 13 50.99 24.06 7.80
CA GLN A 13 52.03 25.10 7.94
C GLN A 13 52.40 25.64 6.55
N GLY A 14 52.25 26.95 6.32
CA GLY A 14 52.94 27.66 5.24
C GLY A 14 52.02 28.21 4.14
N ALA A 15 51.52 29.41 4.34
CA ALA A 15 51.05 30.26 3.26
C ALA A 15 52.22 30.70 2.39
N HIS A 16 52.33 30.19 1.15
CA HIS A 16 52.98 30.90 0.02
C HIS A 16 52.60 30.26 -1.32
N LYS A 17 51.97 31.09 -2.17
CA LYS A 17 51.89 31.10 -3.64
C LYS A 17 51.98 29.76 -4.39
N LEU A 18 50.88 29.29 -4.92
CA LEU A 18 50.80 28.31 -6.01
C LEU A 18 50.15 28.90 -7.25
N PRO A 19 50.64 28.57 -8.46
CA PRO A 19 50.21 29.18 -9.71
C PRO A 19 48.90 28.56 -10.21
N THR A 20 48.12 29.42 -10.86
CA THR A 20 46.90 29.16 -11.60
C THR A 20 47.06 28.03 -12.63
N ARG A 21 46.25 26.99 -12.54
CA ARG A 21 45.63 26.16 -13.61
C ARG A 21 45.42 24.70 -13.13
N TYR A 22 44.33 24.48 -12.43
CA TYR A 22 43.57 23.23 -12.55
C TYR A 22 42.11 23.60 -12.55
N VAL A 23 41.47 23.44 -13.73
CA VAL A 23 40.03 23.56 -13.86
C VAL A 23 39.43 22.28 -13.33
N CYS A 24 39.06 22.29 -12.05
CA CYS A 24 38.16 21.28 -11.48
C CYS A 24 36.76 21.71 -11.82
N MET A 25 36.05 20.97 -12.70
CA MET A 25 34.63 21.14 -12.93
C MET A 25 33.90 20.72 -11.65
N CYS A 26 33.78 21.64 -10.69
CA CYS A 26 32.89 21.47 -9.56
C CYS A 26 31.54 22.06 -9.92
N TYR A 27 30.50 21.22 -9.89
CA TYR A 27 29.10 21.63 -9.88
C TYR A 27 28.89 22.80 -8.92
N ASN A 28 28.15 23.79 -9.37
CA ASN A 28 27.97 25.10 -8.76
C ASN A 28 27.03 25.04 -7.52
N PRO A 29 27.50 25.09 -6.27
CA PRO A 29 26.63 25.22 -5.11
C PRO A 29 26.24 26.69 -4.98
N ARG A 30 24.93 26.98 -4.83
CA ARG A 30 24.43 28.31 -4.46
C ARG A 30 24.88 28.62 -3.02
N VAL A 31 25.85 29.53 -2.90
CA VAL A 31 26.33 30.03 -1.61
C VAL A 31 25.42 31.17 -1.16
N LEU A 32 24.71 31.00 -0.04
CA LEU A 32 24.06 32.10 0.67
C LEU A 32 24.96 32.56 1.80
N LEU A 33 25.45 33.79 1.72
CA LEU A 33 26.23 34.46 2.75
C LEU A 33 25.29 35.16 3.75
N PHE A 34 25.21 34.65 4.98
CA PHE A 34 24.63 35.36 6.11
C PHE A 34 25.66 35.42 7.26
N ASN A 35 26.03 36.63 7.67
CA ASN A 35 26.83 36.96 8.85
C ASN A 35 28.12 36.14 9.06
N GLY A 36 28.94 35.99 8.02
CA GLY A 36 30.30 35.45 8.19
C GLY A 36 30.42 33.93 8.41
N LEU A 37 29.32 33.19 8.44
CA LEU A 37 29.28 31.74 8.48
C LEU A 37 28.77 31.20 7.13
N THR A 38 29.61 30.48 6.40
CA THR A 38 29.25 29.76 5.19
C THR A 38 28.53 28.46 5.61
N LEU A 39 27.20 28.47 5.63
CA LEU A 39 26.40 27.26 5.67
C LEU A 39 26.29 26.74 4.21
N THR A 40 27.16 25.81 3.82
CA THR A 40 26.94 24.98 2.64
C THR A 40 25.83 24.00 3.01
N GLN A 41 24.59 24.32 2.61
CA GLN A 41 23.54 23.33 2.60
C GLN A 41 23.90 22.34 1.47
N GLU A 42 24.47 21.19 1.82
CA GLU A 42 24.62 20.10 0.85
C GLU A 42 23.24 19.74 0.36
N ILE A 43 22.96 20.08 -0.91
CA ILE A 43 21.76 19.59 -1.59
C ILE A 43 21.98 18.09 -1.78
N ILE A 44 21.41 17.29 -0.93
CA ILE A 44 21.40 15.83 -1.07
C ILE A 44 20.51 15.53 -2.26
N MET A 45 21.11 15.26 -3.42
CA MET A 45 20.40 14.76 -4.60
C MET A 45 19.83 13.38 -4.27
N ALA A 46 18.53 13.24 -4.32
CA ALA A 46 17.83 11.98 -4.08
C ALA A 46 17.07 11.55 -5.35
N LEU A 47 17.00 10.25 -5.60
CA LEU A 47 16.09 9.68 -6.59
C LEU A 47 14.75 9.38 -5.91
N ILE A 48 13.71 10.07 -6.36
CA ILE A 48 12.37 9.97 -5.78
C ILE A 48 11.41 9.38 -6.81
N VAL A 49 10.66 8.36 -6.41
CA VAL A 49 9.53 7.85 -7.20
C VAL A 49 8.24 8.44 -6.63
N GLN A 50 7.49 9.18 -7.43
CA GLN A 50 6.22 9.80 -7.05
C GLN A 50 5.06 9.11 -7.76
N LYS A 51 4.10 8.56 -7.00
CA LYS A 51 2.89 7.96 -7.57
C LYS A 51 1.69 8.88 -7.36
N TYR A 52 0.93 9.09 -8.42
CA TYR A 52 -0.33 9.86 -8.38
C TYR A 52 -1.52 8.99 -8.77
N GLY A 53 -2.51 8.89 -7.87
CA GLY A 53 -3.74 8.15 -8.09
C GLY A 53 -4.70 8.81 -9.07
N GLY A 54 -5.75 8.10 -9.50
CA GLY A 54 -6.72 8.59 -10.49
C GLY A 54 -7.41 9.89 -10.07
N THR A 55 -7.68 10.09 -8.78
CA THR A 55 -8.23 11.36 -8.25
C THR A 55 -7.25 12.51 -8.40
N SER A 56 -5.95 12.24 -8.29
CA SER A 56 -4.88 13.25 -8.44
C SER A 56 -4.68 13.71 -9.88
N VAL A 57 -5.07 12.91 -10.87
CA VAL A 57 -4.94 13.15 -12.30
C VAL A 57 -6.30 13.18 -13.02
N GLY A 58 -7.39 13.34 -12.29
CA GLY A 58 -8.77 13.22 -12.77
C GLY A 58 -9.26 14.36 -13.70
N SER A 59 -8.46 15.40 -13.91
CA SER A 59 -8.75 16.49 -14.85
C SER A 59 -7.47 17.13 -15.37
N ALA A 60 -7.56 17.86 -16.46
CA ALA A 60 -6.43 18.62 -17.02
C ALA A 60 -5.83 19.60 -16.00
N GLU A 61 -6.65 20.23 -15.18
CA GLU A 61 -6.20 21.12 -14.10
C GLU A 61 -5.39 20.36 -13.05
N ARG A 62 -5.88 19.21 -12.60
CA ARG A 62 -5.17 18.35 -11.63
C ARG A 62 -3.84 17.83 -12.19
N ILE A 63 -3.79 17.47 -13.48
CA ILE A 63 -2.54 17.07 -14.14
C ILE A 63 -1.53 18.24 -14.15
N LYS A 64 -1.98 19.49 -14.39
CA LYS A 64 -1.11 20.68 -14.29
C LYS A 64 -0.59 20.89 -12.86
N ASN A 65 -1.42 20.66 -11.85
CA ASN A 65 -1.00 20.73 -10.44
C ASN A 65 0.06 19.66 -10.11
N VAL A 66 -0.11 18.43 -10.62
CA VAL A 66 0.91 17.38 -10.52
C VAL A 66 2.21 17.82 -11.22
N ALA A 67 2.13 18.38 -12.43
CA ALA A 67 3.31 18.88 -13.16
C ALA A 67 4.07 19.95 -12.36
N ASN A 68 3.38 20.90 -11.72
CA ASN A 68 4.00 21.91 -10.87
C ASN A 68 4.71 21.29 -9.66
N ARG A 69 4.12 20.27 -9.04
CA ARG A 69 4.71 19.55 -7.91
C ARG A 69 6.00 18.82 -8.30
N VAL A 70 5.95 18.13 -9.43
CA VAL A 70 7.11 17.43 -10.00
C VAL A 70 8.22 18.43 -10.37
N ALA A 71 7.86 19.56 -10.98
CA ALA A 71 8.80 20.63 -11.31
C ALA A 71 9.48 21.21 -10.06
N LYS A 72 8.75 21.35 -8.94
CA LYS A 72 9.30 21.78 -7.66
C LYS A 72 10.34 20.79 -7.14
N ALA A 73 10.06 19.50 -7.12
CA ALA A 73 11.01 18.45 -6.69
C ALA A 73 12.27 18.45 -7.57
N ARG A 74 12.13 18.63 -8.90
CA ARG A 74 13.28 18.81 -9.80
C ARG A 74 14.09 20.08 -9.49
N ALA A 75 13.43 21.18 -9.19
CA ALA A 75 14.10 22.44 -8.85
C ALA A 75 14.85 22.36 -7.52
N GLU A 76 14.43 21.48 -6.60
CA GLU A 76 15.11 21.14 -5.35
C GLU A 76 16.32 20.24 -5.59
N GLY A 77 16.58 19.80 -6.83
CA GLY A 77 17.77 19.02 -7.23
C GLY A 77 17.55 17.52 -7.28
N HIS A 78 16.34 17.02 -7.05
CA HIS A 78 16.05 15.58 -7.05
C HIS A 78 15.90 15.03 -8.47
N ASP A 79 16.29 13.78 -8.68
CA ASP A 79 15.85 12.99 -9.82
C ASP A 79 14.47 12.42 -9.55
N VAL A 80 13.55 12.56 -10.53
CA VAL A 80 12.15 12.22 -10.30
C VAL A 80 11.63 11.24 -11.35
N VAL A 81 11.09 10.13 -10.87
CA VAL A 81 10.26 9.19 -11.63
C VAL A 81 8.82 9.36 -11.19
N VAL A 82 7.90 9.51 -12.12
CA VAL A 82 6.48 9.69 -11.83
C VAL A 82 5.70 8.48 -12.33
N VAL A 83 4.89 7.89 -11.46
CA VAL A 83 3.95 6.83 -11.82
C VAL A 83 2.53 7.36 -11.71
N VAL A 84 1.75 7.24 -12.77
CA VAL A 84 0.37 7.73 -12.78
C VAL A 84 -0.64 6.61 -13.05
N SER A 85 -1.81 6.74 -12.44
CA SER A 85 -2.99 5.94 -12.76
C SER A 85 -3.76 6.55 -13.94
N ALA A 86 -4.71 5.82 -14.49
CA ALA A 86 -5.73 6.37 -15.37
C ALA A 86 -6.52 7.49 -14.65
N MET A 87 -7.15 8.37 -15.39
CA MET A 87 -8.05 9.40 -14.85
C MET A 87 -9.18 8.76 -14.04
N SER A 88 -9.65 9.46 -13.01
CA SER A 88 -10.73 8.96 -12.13
C SER A 88 -11.95 8.51 -12.94
N GLY A 89 -12.41 7.27 -12.68
CA GLY A 89 -13.54 6.65 -13.36
C GLY A 89 -13.22 6.00 -14.71
N GLU A 90 -12.06 6.27 -15.32
CA GLU A 90 -11.72 5.78 -16.66
C GLU A 90 -11.60 4.25 -16.71
N THR A 91 -10.92 3.64 -15.75
CA THR A 91 -10.81 2.18 -15.67
C THR A 91 -12.18 1.51 -15.57
N ASN A 92 -13.08 2.05 -14.74
CA ASN A 92 -14.45 1.53 -14.60
C ASN A 92 -15.25 1.69 -15.91
N ARG A 93 -15.09 2.81 -16.62
CA ARG A 93 -15.71 3.04 -17.94
C ARG A 93 -15.24 2.01 -18.96
N LEU A 94 -13.92 1.73 -19.00
CA LEU A 94 -13.33 0.75 -19.90
C LEU A 94 -13.80 -0.68 -19.58
N VAL A 95 -13.89 -1.05 -18.30
CA VAL A 95 -14.46 -2.32 -17.85
C VAL A 95 -15.91 -2.45 -18.32
N ALA A 96 -16.74 -1.43 -18.08
CA ALA A 96 -18.14 -1.45 -18.50
C ALA A 96 -18.26 -1.63 -20.02
N LEU A 97 -17.44 -0.91 -20.81
CA LEU A 97 -17.42 -1.04 -22.25
C LEU A 97 -17.01 -2.45 -22.74
N ALA A 98 -16.08 -3.10 -22.04
CA ALA A 98 -15.71 -4.50 -22.35
C ALA A 98 -16.87 -5.47 -22.08
N HIS A 99 -17.62 -5.26 -21.00
CA HIS A 99 -18.81 -6.06 -20.68
C HIS A 99 -19.98 -5.84 -21.66
N GLU A 100 -20.05 -4.69 -22.34
CA GLU A 100 -20.99 -4.51 -23.45
C GLU A 100 -20.67 -5.40 -24.66
N MET A 101 -19.40 -5.80 -24.83
CA MET A 101 -18.97 -6.70 -25.93
C MET A 101 -19.08 -8.18 -25.54
N GLN A 102 -18.76 -8.53 -24.31
CA GLN A 102 -18.80 -9.90 -23.79
C GLN A 102 -19.27 -9.88 -22.34
N GLU A 103 -20.20 -10.78 -21.98
CA GLU A 103 -20.64 -10.96 -20.59
C GLU A 103 -19.45 -11.30 -19.67
N PHE A 104 -18.54 -12.14 -20.14
CA PHE A 104 -17.27 -12.50 -19.51
C PHE A 104 -16.12 -12.15 -20.47
N PRO A 105 -15.58 -10.92 -20.41
CA PRO A 105 -14.51 -10.48 -21.29
C PRO A 105 -13.28 -11.40 -21.20
N ASP A 106 -12.68 -11.72 -22.35
CA ASP A 106 -11.41 -12.42 -22.39
C ASP A 106 -10.35 -11.62 -21.61
N PRO A 107 -9.67 -12.22 -20.62
CA PRO A 107 -8.77 -11.48 -19.73
C PRO A 107 -7.60 -10.78 -20.44
N ARG A 108 -7.06 -11.42 -21.50
CA ARG A 108 -5.96 -10.85 -22.30
C ARG A 108 -6.43 -9.62 -23.07
N GLU A 109 -7.61 -9.68 -23.71
CA GLU A 109 -8.17 -8.55 -24.45
C GLU A 109 -8.65 -7.43 -23.50
N LEU A 110 -9.14 -7.80 -22.32
CA LEU A 110 -9.48 -6.84 -21.26
C LEU A 110 -8.25 -6.03 -20.83
N ASP A 111 -7.09 -6.67 -20.63
CA ASP A 111 -5.83 -5.99 -20.30
C ASP A 111 -5.42 -4.99 -21.40
N MET A 112 -5.59 -5.35 -22.67
CA MET A 112 -5.34 -4.44 -23.80
C MET A 112 -6.19 -3.17 -23.72
N VAL A 113 -7.48 -3.30 -23.38
CA VAL A 113 -8.40 -2.18 -23.23
C VAL A 113 -8.05 -1.34 -22.00
N LEU A 114 -7.86 -1.98 -20.86
CA LEU A 114 -7.61 -1.28 -19.59
C LEU A 114 -6.31 -0.48 -19.60
N ALA A 115 -5.24 -1.02 -20.21
CA ALA A 115 -3.94 -0.36 -20.28
C ALA A 115 -3.94 0.99 -21.03
N THR A 116 -4.99 1.27 -21.82
CA THR A 116 -5.09 2.54 -22.55
C THR A 116 -5.31 3.75 -21.63
N GLY A 117 -5.91 3.56 -20.46
CA GLY A 117 -6.22 4.63 -19.53
C GLY A 117 -4.98 5.39 -19.04
N GLU A 118 -3.96 4.67 -18.63
CA GLU A 118 -2.70 5.24 -18.17
C GLU A 118 -1.87 5.85 -19.32
N GLN A 119 -2.01 5.32 -20.54
CA GLN A 119 -1.34 5.89 -21.72
C GLN A 119 -1.77 7.31 -21.99
N VAL A 120 -3.05 7.63 -21.83
CA VAL A 120 -3.55 9.00 -21.92
C VAL A 120 -2.90 9.88 -20.87
N THR A 121 -2.87 9.43 -19.63
CA THR A 121 -2.42 10.23 -18.48
C THR A 121 -0.92 10.53 -18.54
N ILE A 122 -0.07 9.55 -18.90
CA ILE A 122 1.38 9.78 -19.02
C ILE A 122 1.70 10.80 -20.13
N GLY A 123 0.98 10.73 -21.26
CA GLY A 123 1.16 11.68 -22.37
C GLY A 123 0.77 13.09 -21.96
N LEU A 124 -0.39 13.27 -21.33
CA LEU A 124 -0.86 14.58 -20.86
C LEU A 124 0.07 15.19 -19.81
N LEU A 125 0.59 14.38 -18.86
CA LEU A 125 1.53 14.88 -17.87
C LEU A 125 2.87 15.27 -18.49
N ALA A 126 3.38 14.52 -19.46
CA ALA A 126 4.60 14.88 -20.19
C ALA A 126 4.44 16.21 -20.94
N MET A 127 3.28 16.43 -21.59
CA MET A 127 2.97 17.71 -22.23
C MET A 127 2.90 18.86 -21.23
N ALA A 128 2.27 18.65 -20.07
CA ALA A 128 2.14 19.65 -19.02
C ALA A 128 3.51 20.06 -18.46
N LEU A 129 4.43 19.11 -18.20
CA LEU A 129 5.79 19.37 -17.74
C LEU A 129 6.60 20.15 -18.80
N LYS A 130 6.55 19.74 -20.05
CA LYS A 130 7.25 20.45 -21.14
C LYS A 130 6.73 21.86 -21.32
N ASN A 131 5.43 22.09 -21.15
CA ASN A 131 4.83 23.43 -21.24
C ASN A 131 5.34 24.41 -20.16
N ILE A 132 5.82 23.91 -19.03
CA ILE A 132 6.43 24.71 -17.95
C ILE A 132 7.96 24.66 -17.95
N GLY A 133 8.58 24.17 -19.05
CA GLY A 133 10.02 24.18 -19.24
C GLY A 133 10.77 22.99 -18.59
N VAL A 134 10.08 21.97 -18.14
CA VAL A 134 10.69 20.75 -17.57
C VAL A 134 10.74 19.66 -18.64
N ASP A 135 11.96 19.20 -18.99
CA ASP A 135 12.08 18.08 -19.93
C ASP A 135 11.59 16.79 -19.29
N ALA A 136 10.73 16.07 -20.00
CA ALA A 136 10.07 14.89 -19.52
C ALA A 136 9.84 13.89 -20.64
N LYS A 137 9.86 12.58 -20.27
CA LYS A 137 9.60 11.48 -21.21
C LYS A 137 8.66 10.46 -20.59
N SER A 138 7.60 10.15 -21.31
CA SER A 138 6.61 9.15 -20.90
C SER A 138 6.93 7.78 -21.46
N TYR A 139 6.64 6.75 -20.64
CA TYR A 139 6.81 5.34 -20.96
C TYR A 139 5.58 4.54 -20.54
N THR A 140 5.17 3.63 -21.39
CA THR A 140 4.26 2.54 -21.03
C THR A 140 4.99 1.45 -20.27
N GLY A 141 4.26 0.57 -19.57
CA GLY A 141 4.86 -0.53 -18.81
C GLY A 141 5.74 -1.46 -19.65
N TRP A 142 5.32 -1.74 -20.90
CA TRP A 142 6.13 -2.58 -21.80
C TRP A 142 7.35 -1.90 -22.39
N GLN A 143 7.35 -0.56 -22.53
CA GLN A 143 8.53 0.17 -23.04
C GLN A 143 9.70 0.17 -22.07
N VAL A 144 9.43 0.09 -20.77
CA VAL A 144 10.40 -0.08 -19.68
C VAL A 144 10.44 -1.52 -19.17
N ALA A 145 9.87 -2.44 -19.94
CA ALA A 145 9.85 -3.87 -19.70
C ALA A 145 9.53 -4.25 -18.23
N VAL A 146 8.38 -3.76 -17.72
CA VAL A 146 7.80 -4.29 -16.49
C VAL A 146 7.30 -5.70 -16.80
N LYS A 147 8.20 -6.69 -16.67
CA LYS A 147 7.91 -8.09 -16.99
C LYS A 147 7.01 -8.70 -15.94
N THR A 148 6.00 -9.46 -16.40
CA THR A 148 5.01 -10.11 -15.55
C THR A 148 4.80 -11.57 -15.96
N ASP A 149 4.19 -12.33 -15.05
CA ASP A 149 3.58 -13.60 -15.38
C ASP A 149 2.38 -13.42 -16.35
N THR A 150 1.77 -14.53 -16.74
CA THR A 150 0.65 -14.59 -17.71
C THR A 150 -0.73 -14.54 -17.05
N ALA A 151 -0.82 -14.23 -15.76
CA ALA A 151 -2.09 -14.14 -15.04
C ALA A 151 -2.79 -12.80 -15.36
N HIS A 152 -3.33 -12.68 -16.58
CA HIS A 152 -4.03 -11.49 -17.04
C HIS A 152 -5.02 -10.94 -15.99
N THR A 153 -5.22 -9.63 -15.94
CA THR A 153 -6.04 -8.85 -14.99
C THR A 153 -5.54 -8.83 -13.53
N LYS A 154 -4.61 -9.69 -13.16
CA LYS A 154 -3.99 -9.79 -11.81
C LYS A 154 -2.53 -10.24 -11.86
N ALA A 155 -1.82 -9.86 -12.90
CA ALA A 155 -0.44 -10.27 -13.15
C ALA A 155 0.52 -9.87 -12.02
N ARG A 156 1.60 -10.63 -11.86
CA ARG A 156 2.65 -10.38 -10.87
C ARG A 156 3.91 -9.92 -11.57
N ILE A 157 4.53 -8.86 -11.04
CA ILE A 157 5.80 -8.34 -11.55
C ILE A 157 6.93 -9.32 -11.18
N GLU A 158 7.69 -9.74 -12.20
CA GLU A 158 8.85 -10.63 -12.06
C GLU A 158 10.16 -9.86 -12.14
N GLU A 159 10.26 -8.93 -13.11
CA GLU A 159 11.47 -8.16 -13.38
C GLU A 159 11.14 -6.80 -14.00
N ILE A 160 12.02 -5.81 -13.82
CA ILE A 160 11.92 -4.48 -14.46
C ILE A 160 13.28 -4.15 -15.07
N ASP A 161 13.30 -3.81 -16.38
CA ASP A 161 14.47 -3.24 -17.04
C ASP A 161 14.52 -1.73 -16.78
N ASN A 162 15.57 -1.27 -16.12
CA ASN A 162 15.72 0.13 -15.72
C ASN A 162 16.68 0.94 -16.59
N ASP A 163 17.37 0.35 -17.59
CA ASP A 163 18.41 1.01 -18.37
C ASP A 163 17.94 2.27 -19.07
N LYS A 164 16.77 2.21 -19.73
CA LYS A 164 16.18 3.37 -20.44
C LYS A 164 15.83 4.51 -19.49
N MET A 165 15.25 4.17 -18.34
CA MET A 165 14.87 5.15 -17.34
C MET A 165 16.10 5.82 -16.74
N MET A 166 17.12 5.05 -16.38
CA MET A 166 18.38 5.57 -15.85
C MET A 166 19.13 6.46 -16.85
N ALA A 167 19.09 6.14 -18.16
CA ALA A 167 19.68 6.97 -19.19
C ALA A 167 18.97 8.35 -19.31
N ASP A 168 17.65 8.38 -19.26
CA ASP A 168 16.90 9.65 -19.33
C ASP A 168 17.01 10.47 -18.03
N LEU A 169 17.06 9.82 -16.85
CA LEU A 169 17.33 10.50 -15.57
C LEU A 169 18.71 11.17 -15.58
N LYS A 170 19.75 10.45 -16.02
CA LYS A 170 21.11 11.02 -16.20
C LYS A 170 21.15 12.18 -17.19
N ALA A 171 20.25 12.19 -18.18
CA ALA A 171 20.09 13.31 -19.10
C ALA A 171 19.27 14.47 -18.50
N GLY A 172 18.89 14.41 -17.21
CA GLY A 172 18.16 15.46 -16.50
C GLY A 172 16.66 15.49 -16.77
N LYS A 173 16.10 14.45 -17.39
CA LYS A 173 14.66 14.37 -17.68
C LYS A 173 13.87 13.83 -16.52
N VAL A 174 12.63 14.25 -16.39
CA VAL A 174 11.63 13.55 -15.59
C VAL A 174 11.14 12.32 -16.36
N VAL A 175 11.20 11.16 -15.75
CA VAL A 175 10.68 9.91 -16.32
C VAL A 175 9.26 9.68 -15.83
N ILE A 176 8.30 9.48 -16.74
CA ILE A 176 6.89 9.23 -16.41
C ILE A 176 6.53 7.83 -16.88
N VAL A 177 6.06 6.97 -15.98
CA VAL A 177 5.70 5.58 -16.28
C VAL A 177 4.21 5.35 -16.03
N ALA A 178 3.56 4.70 -16.98
CA ALA A 178 2.21 4.21 -16.80
C ALA A 178 2.17 3.14 -15.70
N GLY A 179 1.43 3.41 -14.63
CA GLY A 179 1.19 2.42 -13.59
C GLY A 179 0.25 1.30 -14.05
N PHE A 180 0.00 0.31 -13.18
CA PHE A 180 -1.00 -0.74 -13.37
C PHE A 180 -0.69 -1.77 -14.47
N GLN A 181 0.23 -1.53 -15.38
CA GLN A 181 0.47 -2.35 -16.57
C GLN A 181 1.89 -2.89 -16.66
N GLY A 182 2.04 -4.01 -17.37
CA GLY A 182 3.30 -4.66 -17.68
C GLY A 182 3.24 -5.41 -19.01
N VAL A 183 4.18 -6.31 -19.21
CA VAL A 183 4.31 -7.15 -20.39
C VAL A 183 4.68 -8.57 -20.00
N THR A 184 3.98 -9.56 -20.56
CA THR A 184 4.30 -10.98 -20.37
C THR A 184 5.53 -11.39 -21.18
N ALA A 185 6.08 -12.58 -20.92
CA ALA A 185 7.17 -13.13 -21.70
C ALA A 185 6.82 -13.31 -23.20
N ASN A 186 5.54 -13.46 -23.53
CA ASN A 186 5.05 -13.57 -24.90
C ASN A 186 4.89 -12.22 -25.62
N GLY A 187 5.12 -11.10 -24.91
CA GLY A 187 4.92 -9.75 -25.43
C GLY A 187 3.49 -9.22 -25.29
N ASP A 188 2.58 -9.96 -24.64
CA ASP A 188 1.22 -9.49 -24.38
C ASP A 188 1.21 -8.45 -23.27
N ILE A 189 0.34 -7.45 -23.41
CA ILE A 189 0.09 -6.48 -22.33
C ILE A 189 -0.64 -7.20 -21.20
N SER A 190 -0.21 -6.92 -19.97
CA SER A 190 -0.83 -7.43 -18.75
C SER A 190 -1.20 -6.31 -17.80
N THR A 191 -2.19 -6.51 -16.94
CA THR A 191 -2.52 -5.59 -15.86
C THR A 191 -2.39 -6.24 -14.49
N LEU A 192 -2.04 -5.41 -13.47
CA LEU A 192 -1.67 -5.88 -12.13
C LEU A 192 -2.86 -6.01 -11.18
N GLY A 193 -4.07 -5.69 -11.63
CA GLY A 193 -5.26 -5.69 -10.80
C GLY A 193 -5.36 -4.46 -9.87
N ARG A 194 -6.29 -4.49 -8.92
CA ARG A 194 -6.56 -3.36 -8.00
C ARG A 194 -5.30 -2.91 -7.26
N GLY A 195 -5.09 -1.59 -7.18
CA GLY A 195 -3.89 -1.00 -6.57
C GLY A 195 -2.60 -1.24 -7.36
N GLY A 196 -2.71 -1.68 -8.62
CA GLY A 196 -1.58 -1.98 -9.47
C GLY A 196 -0.64 -0.79 -9.68
N SER A 197 -1.15 0.46 -9.70
CA SER A 197 -0.29 1.64 -9.83
C SER A 197 0.58 1.88 -8.59
N ASP A 198 0.10 1.58 -7.37
CA ASP A 198 0.90 1.63 -6.14
C ASP A 198 2.00 0.55 -6.20
N THR A 199 1.62 -0.66 -6.62
CA THR A 199 2.56 -1.77 -6.82
C THR A 199 3.61 -1.44 -7.88
N SER A 200 3.23 -0.82 -9.02
CA SER A 200 4.16 -0.36 -10.04
C SER A 200 5.17 0.64 -9.50
N ALA A 201 4.70 1.64 -8.72
CA ALA A 201 5.56 2.67 -8.17
C ALA A 201 6.61 2.10 -7.21
N VAL A 202 6.18 1.21 -6.30
CA VAL A 202 7.09 0.56 -5.36
C VAL A 202 8.07 -0.37 -6.07
N ALA A 203 7.61 -1.11 -7.09
CA ALA A 203 8.48 -1.98 -7.87
C ALA A 203 9.53 -1.19 -8.66
N LEU A 204 9.14 -0.05 -9.26
CA LEU A 204 10.07 0.86 -9.92
C LEU A 204 11.06 1.48 -8.93
N ALA A 205 10.60 1.88 -7.74
CA ALA A 205 11.49 2.39 -6.70
C ALA A 205 12.52 1.35 -6.26
N ALA A 206 12.12 0.09 -6.12
CA ALA A 206 13.02 -1.02 -5.83
C ALA A 206 14.03 -1.26 -6.94
N ALA A 207 13.59 -1.34 -8.21
CA ALA A 207 14.44 -1.60 -9.37
C ALA A 207 15.46 -0.46 -9.61
N LEU A 208 15.04 0.79 -9.38
CA LEU A 208 15.89 1.97 -9.53
C LEU A 208 16.73 2.27 -8.30
N LYS A 209 16.52 1.55 -7.18
CA LYS A 209 17.11 1.84 -5.86
C LYS A 209 16.87 3.28 -5.43
N ALA A 210 15.62 3.72 -5.55
CA ALA A 210 15.22 5.07 -5.18
C ALA A 210 15.34 5.28 -3.66
N ASP A 211 15.67 6.50 -3.27
CA ASP A 211 15.81 6.89 -1.86
C ASP A 211 14.46 6.92 -1.14
N GLU A 212 13.37 7.28 -1.85
CA GLU A 212 12.01 7.29 -1.31
C GLU A 212 10.97 7.06 -2.42
N CYS A 213 9.91 6.31 -2.10
CA CYS A 213 8.70 6.20 -2.90
C CYS A 213 7.58 6.98 -2.21
N GLN A 214 7.04 7.98 -2.87
CA GLN A 214 5.99 8.87 -2.39
C GLN A 214 4.66 8.53 -3.04
N ILE A 215 3.68 8.11 -2.26
CA ILE A 215 2.31 7.82 -2.72
C ILE A 215 1.43 9.03 -2.43
N TYR A 216 1.07 9.75 -3.48
CA TYR A 216 0.13 10.86 -3.42
C TYR A 216 -1.30 10.37 -3.61
N THR A 217 -2.14 10.66 -2.62
CA THR A 217 -3.54 10.23 -2.57
C THR A 217 -4.45 11.38 -2.12
N ASP A 218 -5.73 11.13 -1.91
CA ASP A 218 -6.72 12.12 -1.45
C ASP A 218 -6.69 12.39 0.06
N VAL A 219 -5.89 11.61 0.81
CA VAL A 219 -5.62 11.84 2.24
C VAL A 219 -4.17 12.31 2.45
N ASP A 220 -3.90 12.97 3.57
CA ASP A 220 -2.58 13.55 3.89
C ASP A 220 -1.67 12.63 4.71
N GLY A 221 -2.06 11.37 4.88
CA GLY A 221 -1.27 10.35 5.59
C GLY A 221 -2.10 9.19 6.09
N VAL A 222 -1.50 8.36 6.92
CA VAL A 222 -2.14 7.25 7.63
C VAL A 222 -2.59 7.75 8.99
N TYR A 223 -3.83 7.44 9.35
CA TYR A 223 -4.46 7.87 10.59
C TYR A 223 -4.60 6.71 11.58
N THR A 224 -4.69 7.05 12.86
CA THR A 224 -4.93 6.07 13.94
C THR A 224 -6.24 5.30 13.78
N THR A 225 -7.20 5.85 13.05
CA THR A 225 -8.40 5.21 12.47
C THR A 225 -8.99 6.11 11.39
N ASP A 226 -10.09 5.72 10.76
CA ASP A 226 -10.77 6.56 9.76
C ASP A 226 -11.33 7.85 10.39
N PRO A 227 -10.84 9.05 10.01
CA PRO A 227 -11.29 10.31 10.59
C PRO A 227 -12.76 10.66 10.26
N ARG A 228 -13.37 9.98 9.28
CA ARG A 228 -14.81 10.12 8.98
C ARG A 228 -15.67 9.42 10.02
N VAL A 229 -15.13 8.42 10.73
CA VAL A 229 -15.80 7.68 11.81
C VAL A 229 -15.43 8.27 13.19
N VAL A 230 -14.18 8.63 13.36
CA VAL A 230 -13.63 9.21 14.59
C VAL A 230 -12.94 10.53 14.26
N PRO A 231 -13.59 11.68 14.42
CA PRO A 231 -13.02 12.99 14.09
C PRO A 231 -11.73 13.32 14.86
N GLU A 232 -11.54 12.70 16.03
CA GLU A 232 -10.34 12.84 16.88
C GLU A 232 -9.16 11.97 16.41
N ALA A 233 -9.33 11.19 15.33
CA ALA A 233 -8.25 10.39 14.77
C ALA A 233 -7.06 11.27 14.37
N LYS A 234 -5.87 10.85 14.74
CA LYS A 234 -4.63 11.60 14.49
C LYS A 234 -3.86 11.01 13.32
N ARG A 235 -3.30 11.88 12.50
CA ARG A 235 -2.34 11.44 11.49
C ARG A 235 -1.05 11.00 12.19
N MET A 236 -0.56 9.83 11.81
CA MET A 236 0.72 9.30 12.27
C MET A 236 1.87 9.94 11.49
N ASN A 237 2.95 10.36 12.17
CA ASN A 237 4.14 10.85 11.50
C ASN A 237 4.93 9.71 10.86
N SER A 238 4.99 8.57 11.55
CA SER A 238 5.58 7.34 11.06
C SER A 238 4.79 6.12 11.53
N ILE A 239 4.91 5.04 10.79
CA ILE A 239 4.36 3.72 11.10
C ILE A 239 5.31 2.64 10.58
N THR A 240 5.42 1.52 11.26
CA THR A 240 6.25 0.41 10.78
C THR A 240 5.58 -0.34 9.64
N PHE A 241 6.40 -1.03 8.81
CA PHE A 241 5.86 -1.87 7.73
C PHE A 241 4.93 -2.96 8.25
N GLU A 242 5.25 -3.57 9.40
CA GLU A 242 4.43 -4.61 9.99
C GLU A 242 3.05 -4.08 10.38
N GLU A 243 2.99 -2.93 11.07
CA GLU A 243 1.72 -2.29 11.44
C GLU A 243 0.93 -1.81 10.23
N MET A 244 1.62 -1.20 9.23
CA MET A 244 0.95 -0.75 8.00
C MET A 244 0.36 -1.91 7.20
N LEU A 245 1.07 -3.04 7.12
CA LEU A 245 0.59 -4.25 6.46
C LEU A 245 -0.67 -4.79 7.13
N GLU A 246 -0.67 -4.85 8.46
CA GLU A 246 -1.86 -5.26 9.21
C GLU A 246 -3.02 -4.27 9.02
N LEU A 247 -2.79 -2.96 9.12
CA LEU A 247 -3.85 -1.96 8.87
C LEU A 247 -4.40 -2.06 7.45
N ALA A 248 -3.55 -2.25 6.45
CA ALA A 248 -3.97 -2.41 5.06
C ALA A 248 -4.81 -3.69 4.86
N SER A 249 -4.44 -4.80 5.52
CA SER A 249 -5.18 -6.07 5.46
C SER A 249 -6.53 -6.00 6.17
N LEU A 250 -6.66 -5.10 7.14
CA LEU A 250 -7.83 -4.96 8.00
C LEU A 250 -8.81 -3.87 7.55
N GLY A 251 -8.64 -3.32 6.35
CA GLY A 251 -9.59 -2.39 5.74
C GLY A 251 -9.16 -0.93 5.70
N SER A 252 -7.95 -0.58 6.13
CA SER A 252 -7.39 0.74 5.88
C SER A 252 -7.09 0.88 4.39
N LYS A 253 -7.88 1.71 3.68
CA LYS A 253 -7.83 1.85 2.21
C LYS A 253 -6.76 2.83 1.71
N VAL A 254 -5.85 3.28 2.57
CA VAL A 254 -4.84 4.29 2.21
C VAL A 254 -3.79 3.74 1.27
N LEU A 255 -3.30 2.52 1.54
CA LEU A 255 -2.36 1.79 0.70
C LEU A 255 -2.90 0.40 0.37
N GLN A 256 -2.55 -0.07 -0.82
CA GLN A 256 -2.81 -1.46 -1.21
C GLN A 256 -1.85 -2.40 -0.47
N ILE A 257 -2.39 -3.49 0.09
CA ILE A 257 -1.62 -4.49 0.84
C ILE A 257 -0.41 -5.00 0.03
N ARG A 258 -0.61 -5.34 -1.25
CA ARG A 258 0.44 -5.83 -2.14
C ARG A 258 1.58 -4.82 -2.34
N SER A 259 1.30 -3.52 -2.36
CA SER A 259 2.34 -2.48 -2.46
C SER A 259 3.15 -2.37 -1.17
N VAL A 260 2.51 -2.53 -0.01
CA VAL A 260 3.18 -2.54 1.30
C VAL A 260 4.06 -3.78 1.45
N GLU A 261 3.56 -4.97 1.07
CA GLU A 261 4.34 -6.21 1.04
C GLU A 261 5.59 -6.08 0.16
N PHE A 262 5.41 -5.52 -1.03
CA PHE A 262 6.51 -5.33 -1.98
C PHE A 262 7.55 -4.33 -1.42
N ALA A 263 7.10 -3.21 -0.85
CA ALA A 263 7.97 -2.24 -0.21
C ALA A 263 8.74 -2.84 0.97
N GLY A 264 8.08 -3.65 1.79
CA GLY A 264 8.69 -4.39 2.90
C GLY A 264 9.77 -5.37 2.40
N LYS A 265 9.45 -6.17 1.40
CA LYS A 265 10.36 -7.17 0.81
C LYS A 265 11.64 -6.55 0.23
N TYR A 266 11.51 -5.44 -0.48
CA TYR A 266 12.62 -4.77 -1.18
C TYR A 266 13.22 -3.58 -0.41
N LYS A 267 12.77 -3.36 0.83
CA LYS A 267 13.25 -2.29 1.73
C LYS A 267 13.13 -0.89 1.12
N VAL A 268 12.03 -0.62 0.41
CA VAL A 268 11.73 0.69 -0.16
C VAL A 268 11.14 1.59 0.92
N ARG A 269 11.74 2.74 1.21
CA ARG A 269 11.12 3.78 2.06
C ARG A 269 9.88 4.31 1.37
N LEU A 270 8.75 4.24 2.06
CA LEU A 270 7.46 4.60 1.50
C LEU A 270 6.86 5.76 2.31
N ARG A 271 6.35 6.78 1.62
CA ARG A 271 5.68 7.91 2.26
C ARG A 271 4.33 8.17 1.64
N VAL A 272 3.32 8.38 2.48
CA VAL A 272 1.97 8.76 2.05
C VAL A 272 1.80 10.27 2.20
N LEU A 273 1.34 10.93 1.14
CA LEU A 273 1.21 12.38 1.04
C LEU A 273 -0.13 12.76 0.38
N SER A 274 -0.61 13.96 0.69
CA SER A 274 -1.79 14.51 0.00
C SER A 274 -1.46 15.01 -1.40
N SER A 275 -2.28 14.63 -2.37
CA SER A 275 -2.26 15.23 -3.70
C SER A 275 -3.06 16.54 -3.78
N LEU A 276 -3.91 16.80 -2.79
CA LEU A 276 -4.84 17.94 -2.77
C LEU A 276 -4.30 19.15 -1.99
N GLN A 277 -3.41 18.90 -1.02
CA GLN A 277 -2.80 19.94 -0.20
C GLN A 277 -1.32 20.10 -0.57
N GLU A 278 -0.83 21.33 -0.56
CA GLU A 278 0.59 21.61 -0.71
C GLU A 278 1.28 21.61 0.64
N GLY A 279 2.45 20.99 0.70
CA GLY A 279 3.23 20.85 1.93
C GLY A 279 2.75 19.73 2.84
N GLY A 280 3.39 19.62 4.01
CA GLY A 280 3.16 18.55 4.98
C GLY A 280 4.09 17.35 4.78
N ASP A 281 4.46 16.73 5.92
CA ASP A 281 5.43 15.62 5.94
C ASP A 281 4.80 14.26 5.65
N GLY A 282 3.45 14.21 5.61
CA GLY A 282 2.71 12.97 5.41
C GLY A 282 2.96 11.93 6.51
N THR A 283 2.86 10.64 6.16
CA THR A 283 3.23 9.52 7.02
C THR A 283 4.34 8.71 6.38
N LEU A 284 5.46 8.53 7.08
CA LEU A 284 6.57 7.69 6.67
C LEU A 284 6.31 6.24 7.10
N ILE A 285 6.37 5.30 6.17
CA ILE A 285 6.37 3.86 6.46
C ILE A 285 7.83 3.40 6.49
N THR A 286 8.29 2.89 7.64
CA THR A 286 9.71 2.61 7.89
C THR A 286 9.90 1.24 8.54
N PHE A 287 11.15 0.74 8.48
CA PHE A 287 11.58 -0.45 9.23
C PHE A 287 12.11 -0.09 10.61
N GLU A 288 12.46 1.17 10.81
CA GLU A 288 13.02 1.64 12.06
C GLU A 288 11.88 2.01 13.02
N GLU A 289 11.99 1.54 14.22
CA GLU A 289 11.19 2.08 15.31
C GLU A 289 11.71 3.48 15.61
N ASP A 290 10.85 4.51 15.60
CA ASP A 290 11.21 5.82 16.13
C ASP A 290 11.73 5.62 17.54
N GLY A 291 12.93 6.18 17.83
CA GLY A 291 13.68 5.94 19.06
C GLY A 291 13.02 6.40 20.37
N ASN A 292 11.70 6.57 20.41
CA ASN A 292 10.93 6.74 21.62
C ASN A 292 10.87 5.41 22.38
N MET A 293 11.48 5.37 23.55
CA MET A 293 11.58 4.19 24.42
C MET A 293 10.22 3.68 24.92
N GLU A 294 9.14 4.46 24.86
CA GLU A 294 7.78 4.06 25.24
C GLU A 294 6.81 4.36 24.10
N LYS A 295 6.59 3.38 23.22
CA LYS A 295 5.54 3.45 22.19
C LYS A 295 4.15 3.19 22.78
N ALA A 296 3.13 3.78 22.14
CA ALA A 296 1.76 3.38 22.37
C ALA A 296 1.61 1.86 22.13
N VAL A 297 0.96 1.18 23.06
CA VAL A 297 0.74 -0.28 22.97
C VAL A 297 -0.09 -0.64 21.74
N VAL A 298 -1.01 0.25 21.36
CA VAL A 298 -1.86 0.18 20.17
C VAL A 298 -1.58 1.43 19.33
N SER A 299 -1.26 1.22 18.06
CA SER A 299 -0.94 2.29 17.10
C SER A 299 -2.17 2.73 16.31
N GLY A 300 -3.12 1.82 16.07
CA GLY A 300 -4.32 2.14 15.30
C GLY A 300 -5.45 1.14 15.44
N ILE A 301 -6.61 1.57 14.93
CA ILE A 301 -7.83 0.76 14.86
C ILE A 301 -8.29 0.71 13.41
N ALA A 302 -8.49 -0.50 12.90
CA ALA A 302 -9.06 -0.76 11.60
C ALA A 302 -10.40 -1.47 11.72
N PHE A 303 -11.27 -1.29 10.73
CA PHE A 303 -12.53 -2.02 10.63
C PHE A 303 -12.80 -2.42 9.19
N ASP A 304 -13.46 -3.56 9.02
CA ASP A 304 -13.88 -4.06 7.72
C ASP A 304 -15.37 -4.46 7.76
N LYS A 305 -16.16 -3.81 6.91
CA LYS A 305 -17.60 -4.09 6.72
C LYS A 305 -17.85 -5.19 5.70
N ASN A 306 -16.84 -5.53 4.90
CA ASN A 306 -16.97 -6.55 3.85
C ASN A 306 -16.75 -7.96 4.40
N GLN A 307 -17.44 -8.28 5.50
CA GLN A 307 -17.34 -9.56 6.19
C GLN A 307 -18.71 -10.22 6.28
N ALA A 308 -18.74 -11.53 6.11
CA ALA A 308 -19.86 -12.39 6.47
C ALA A 308 -19.34 -13.63 7.18
N ARG A 309 -20.04 -14.06 8.22
CA ARG A 309 -19.69 -15.27 9.00
C ARG A 309 -20.43 -16.47 8.48
N ILE A 310 -19.74 -17.60 8.38
CA ILE A 310 -20.32 -18.91 8.09
C ILE A 310 -19.99 -19.86 9.24
N ASN A 311 -20.97 -20.67 9.63
CA ASN A 311 -20.82 -21.70 10.65
C ASN A 311 -21.19 -23.06 10.05
N VAL A 312 -20.33 -24.05 10.23
CA VAL A 312 -20.56 -25.48 9.95
C VAL A 312 -20.47 -26.20 11.28
N ARG A 313 -21.60 -26.66 11.79
CA ARG A 313 -21.71 -27.20 13.15
C ARG A 313 -21.86 -28.71 13.15
N GLY A 314 -21.29 -29.33 14.20
CA GLY A 314 -21.46 -30.74 14.51
C GLY A 314 -20.86 -31.67 13.47
N VAL A 315 -19.79 -31.26 12.78
CA VAL A 315 -19.04 -32.14 11.88
C VAL A 315 -18.23 -33.15 12.69
N PRO A 316 -17.99 -34.40 12.20
CA PRO A 316 -17.16 -35.38 12.89
C PRO A 316 -15.75 -34.83 13.15
N ASP A 317 -15.28 -34.96 14.39
CA ASP A 317 -13.91 -34.60 14.77
C ASP A 317 -12.93 -35.67 14.30
N LYS A 318 -12.47 -35.54 13.07
CA LYS A 318 -11.52 -36.46 12.44
C LYS A 318 -10.48 -35.69 11.60
N PRO A 319 -9.26 -36.23 11.44
CA PRO A 319 -8.26 -35.65 10.58
C PRO A 319 -8.81 -35.42 9.17
N GLY A 320 -8.56 -34.21 8.60
CA GLY A 320 -8.94 -33.83 7.25
C GLY A 320 -10.29 -33.11 7.13
N ILE A 321 -11.11 -32.99 8.17
CA ILE A 321 -12.41 -32.30 8.08
C ILE A 321 -12.25 -30.81 7.70
N ALA A 322 -11.25 -30.13 8.29
CA ALA A 322 -10.96 -28.75 7.94
C ALA A 322 -10.60 -28.59 6.44
N PHE A 323 -9.81 -29.52 5.89
CA PHE A 323 -9.48 -29.54 4.47
C PHE A 323 -10.73 -29.78 3.59
N GLN A 324 -11.64 -30.68 3.99
CA GLN A 324 -12.87 -30.94 3.23
C GLN A 324 -13.77 -29.69 3.15
N ILE A 325 -13.85 -28.91 4.25
CA ILE A 325 -14.64 -27.67 4.30
C ILE A 325 -13.95 -26.56 3.51
N LEU A 326 -12.71 -26.22 3.90
CA LEU A 326 -12.00 -25.08 3.34
C LEU A 326 -11.46 -25.34 1.93
N GLY A 327 -11.18 -26.61 1.58
CA GLY A 327 -10.79 -27.00 0.23
C GLY A 327 -11.91 -26.75 -0.77
N ALA A 328 -13.15 -27.11 -0.44
CA ALA A 328 -14.29 -26.82 -1.29
C ALA A 328 -14.51 -25.29 -1.48
N VAL A 329 -14.28 -24.50 -0.43
CA VAL A 329 -14.38 -23.02 -0.50
C VAL A 329 -13.24 -22.46 -1.35
N ALA A 330 -12.03 -22.97 -1.22
CA ALA A 330 -10.86 -22.56 -2.01
C ALA A 330 -11.03 -22.94 -3.51
N ASP A 331 -11.56 -24.13 -3.80
CA ASP A 331 -11.85 -24.56 -5.18
C ASP A 331 -12.91 -23.69 -5.85
N ALA A 332 -13.80 -23.08 -5.06
CA ALA A 332 -14.74 -22.07 -5.51
C ALA A 332 -14.10 -20.65 -5.62
N ASN A 333 -12.78 -20.53 -5.40
CA ASN A 333 -12.02 -19.27 -5.45
C ASN A 333 -12.52 -18.19 -4.48
N VAL A 334 -12.98 -18.60 -3.28
CA VAL A 334 -13.42 -17.73 -2.20
C VAL A 334 -12.32 -17.58 -1.15
N ASP A 335 -11.97 -16.33 -0.83
CA ASP A 335 -11.02 -16.02 0.23
C ASP A 335 -11.65 -16.20 1.61
N VAL A 336 -10.90 -16.79 2.55
CA VAL A 336 -11.31 -16.98 3.95
C VAL A 336 -10.35 -16.18 4.84
N ASP A 337 -10.91 -15.43 5.81
CA ASP A 337 -10.11 -14.58 6.72
C ASP A 337 -10.00 -15.16 8.12
N MET A 338 -11.00 -14.93 9.00
CA MET A 338 -10.98 -15.50 10.36
C MET A 338 -11.41 -16.97 10.31
N ILE A 339 -10.67 -17.87 10.93
CA ILE A 339 -11.00 -19.29 11.03
C ILE A 339 -10.95 -19.71 12.50
N ILE A 340 -12.04 -20.27 13.01
CA ILE A 340 -12.14 -20.78 14.38
C ILE A 340 -12.73 -22.20 14.32
N GLN A 341 -12.00 -23.15 14.90
CA GLN A 341 -12.46 -24.50 15.11
C GLN A 341 -12.55 -24.78 16.60
N ASN A 342 -13.70 -25.24 17.07
CA ASN A 342 -13.92 -25.59 18.45
C ASN A 342 -14.25 -27.10 18.56
N VAL A 343 -13.49 -27.81 19.35
CA VAL A 343 -13.82 -29.22 19.68
C VAL A 343 -15.10 -29.23 20.49
N GLY A 344 -16.12 -29.88 19.96
CA GLY A 344 -17.41 -30.05 20.60
C GLY A 344 -17.46 -31.22 21.54
N SER A 345 -18.62 -31.53 22.11
CA SER A 345 -18.88 -32.74 22.87
C SER A 345 -19.16 -33.92 21.92
N ALA A 346 -18.91 -35.13 22.38
CA ALA A 346 -19.29 -36.38 21.70
C ALA A 346 -18.60 -36.60 20.32
N GLY A 347 -17.34 -36.19 20.16
CA GLY A 347 -16.55 -36.46 18.94
C GLY A 347 -16.99 -35.62 17.72
N THR A 348 -17.57 -34.47 17.97
CA THR A 348 -17.89 -33.48 16.92
C THR A 348 -17.07 -32.21 17.09
N THR A 349 -16.98 -31.42 16.04
CA THR A 349 -16.34 -30.09 16.05
C THR A 349 -17.23 -29.08 15.35
N ASP A 350 -17.18 -27.81 15.79
CA ASP A 350 -17.80 -26.69 15.13
C ASP A 350 -16.75 -25.86 14.40
N PHE A 351 -17.08 -25.46 13.20
CA PHE A 351 -16.21 -24.68 12.34
C PHE A 351 -16.87 -23.34 12.00
N SER A 352 -16.22 -22.23 12.32
CA SER A 352 -16.70 -20.89 12.00
C SER A 352 -15.61 -20.15 11.24
N PHE A 353 -15.98 -19.46 10.15
CA PHE A 353 -15.04 -18.66 9.40
C PHE A 353 -15.73 -17.46 8.74
N THR A 354 -14.95 -16.49 8.28
CA THR A 354 -15.50 -15.33 7.57
C THR A 354 -15.04 -15.32 6.12
N VAL A 355 -15.93 -14.81 5.26
CA VAL A 355 -15.73 -14.60 3.83
C VAL A 355 -16.13 -13.17 3.47
N PRO A 356 -15.68 -12.63 2.31
CA PRO A 356 -16.21 -11.38 1.79
C PRO A 356 -17.74 -11.45 1.65
N ARG A 357 -18.43 -10.37 2.00
CA ARG A 357 -19.91 -10.31 2.00
C ARG A 357 -20.52 -10.69 0.64
N GLY A 358 -19.87 -10.32 -0.47
CA GLY A 358 -20.31 -10.69 -1.81
C GLY A 358 -20.29 -12.19 -2.07
N GLU A 359 -19.44 -12.94 -1.37
CA GLU A 359 -19.29 -14.39 -1.51
C GLU A 359 -20.14 -15.20 -0.50
N TYR A 360 -20.88 -14.51 0.36
CA TYR A 360 -21.68 -15.15 1.41
C TYR A 360 -22.69 -16.15 0.88
N LYS A 361 -23.57 -15.71 -0.02
CA LYS A 361 -24.64 -16.57 -0.56
C LYS A 361 -24.10 -17.75 -1.34
N PRO A 362 -23.19 -17.56 -2.31
CA PRO A 362 -22.59 -18.70 -3.04
C PRO A 362 -21.91 -19.69 -2.12
N THR A 363 -21.16 -19.22 -1.11
CA THR A 363 -20.46 -20.10 -0.17
C THR A 363 -21.43 -20.85 0.73
N LEU A 364 -22.49 -20.19 1.19
CA LEU A 364 -23.53 -20.83 2.00
C LEU A 364 -24.27 -21.94 1.22
N GLU A 365 -24.61 -21.68 -0.05
CA GLU A 365 -25.24 -22.67 -0.94
C GLU A 365 -24.31 -23.85 -1.20
N LEU A 366 -23.02 -23.61 -1.51
CA LEU A 366 -22.00 -24.63 -1.68
C LEU A 366 -21.93 -25.55 -0.45
N LEU A 367 -21.76 -24.98 0.73
CA LEU A 367 -21.62 -25.78 1.95
C LEU A 367 -22.91 -26.50 2.36
N ASN A 368 -24.08 -25.95 2.07
CA ASN A 368 -25.35 -26.64 2.24
C ASN A 368 -25.46 -27.87 1.31
N SER A 369 -24.96 -27.77 0.07
CA SER A 369 -24.93 -28.94 -0.85
C SER A 369 -23.99 -30.06 -0.37
N LEU A 370 -22.96 -29.70 0.40
CA LEU A 370 -21.98 -30.64 0.96
C LEU A 370 -22.34 -31.11 2.38
N LYS A 371 -23.40 -30.58 2.99
CA LYS A 371 -23.77 -30.79 4.39
C LYS A 371 -23.78 -32.27 4.78
N ASP A 372 -24.44 -33.11 4.01
CA ASP A 372 -24.57 -34.54 4.30
C ASP A 372 -23.23 -35.28 4.16
N SER A 373 -22.44 -34.94 3.14
CA SER A 373 -21.11 -35.54 2.92
C SER A 373 -20.09 -35.13 3.98
N LEU A 374 -20.21 -33.93 4.52
CA LEU A 374 -19.43 -33.46 5.66
C LEU A 374 -19.88 -34.06 6.98
N GLY A 375 -21.10 -34.61 7.04
CA GLY A 375 -21.74 -35.05 8.27
C GLY A 375 -22.11 -33.91 9.20
N ALA A 376 -22.35 -32.72 8.66
CA ALA A 376 -22.67 -31.52 9.41
C ALA A 376 -24.14 -31.55 9.89
N ILE A 377 -24.37 -31.17 11.14
CA ILE A 377 -25.71 -31.02 11.69
C ILE A 377 -26.38 -29.76 11.10
N GLU A 378 -25.63 -28.66 11.02
CA GLU A 378 -26.14 -27.37 10.57
C GLU A 378 -25.08 -26.60 9.78
N VAL A 379 -25.53 -25.93 8.70
CA VAL A 379 -24.77 -24.88 8.01
C VAL A 379 -25.59 -23.61 8.07
N SER A 380 -25.04 -22.57 8.67
CA SER A 380 -25.71 -21.28 8.87
C SER A 380 -24.73 -20.12 8.69
N GLY A 381 -25.22 -18.90 8.65
CA GLY A 381 -24.35 -17.74 8.53
C GLY A 381 -25.06 -16.42 8.83
N ASP A 382 -24.26 -15.33 8.82
CA ASP A 382 -24.70 -13.97 9.08
C ASP A 382 -23.86 -12.99 8.26
N ASP A 383 -24.48 -12.19 7.43
CA ASP A 383 -23.85 -11.15 6.60
C ASP A 383 -23.99 -9.73 7.19
N SER A 384 -24.57 -9.62 8.39
CA SER A 384 -24.77 -8.36 9.12
C SER A 384 -23.67 -8.12 10.17
N VAL A 385 -22.46 -8.57 9.88
CA VAL A 385 -21.29 -8.50 10.78
C VAL A 385 -20.21 -7.60 10.22
N CYS A 386 -19.35 -7.10 11.10
CA CYS A 386 -18.13 -6.41 10.74
C CYS A 386 -16.96 -6.85 11.64
N LYS A 387 -15.76 -6.77 11.11
CA LYS A 387 -14.53 -7.00 11.85
C LYS A 387 -13.99 -5.66 12.35
N VAL A 388 -13.66 -5.57 13.65
CA VAL A 388 -12.96 -4.43 14.26
C VAL A 388 -11.68 -4.95 14.89
N SER A 389 -10.57 -4.28 14.60
CA SER A 389 -9.23 -4.74 14.99
C SER A 389 -8.42 -3.60 15.60
N ILE A 390 -7.70 -3.90 16.69
CA ILE A 390 -6.63 -3.05 17.21
C ILE A 390 -5.30 -3.59 16.71
N VAL A 391 -4.38 -2.70 16.33
CA VAL A 391 -3.06 -3.01 15.79
C VAL A 391 -1.99 -2.25 16.56
N GLY A 392 -0.88 -2.88 16.89
CA GLY A 392 0.29 -2.23 17.48
C GLY A 392 1.38 -3.22 17.89
N LEU A 393 2.63 -2.89 17.57
CA LEU A 393 3.80 -3.69 17.93
C LEU A 393 3.98 -3.82 19.45
N GLY A 394 3.56 -2.81 20.21
CA GLY A 394 3.64 -2.84 21.68
C GLY A 394 2.82 -3.95 22.33
N MET A 395 1.86 -4.54 21.63
CA MET A 395 1.06 -5.65 22.17
C MET A 395 1.88 -6.91 22.43
N ARG A 396 3.00 -7.13 21.73
CA ARG A 396 3.92 -8.27 21.95
C ARG A 396 4.44 -8.37 23.39
N SER A 397 4.67 -7.21 24.02
CA SER A 397 5.30 -7.11 25.37
C SER A 397 4.32 -6.74 26.48
N HIS A 398 3.04 -6.48 26.16
CA HIS A 398 2.06 -6.01 27.12
C HIS A 398 0.92 -6.97 27.33
N VAL A 399 0.75 -7.46 28.57
CA VAL A 399 -0.37 -8.31 28.97
C VAL A 399 -1.65 -7.47 29.16
N GLY A 400 -2.81 -8.08 28.93
CA GLY A 400 -4.11 -7.47 29.25
C GLY A 400 -4.71 -6.58 28.16
N VAL A 401 -4.06 -6.41 27.00
CA VAL A 401 -4.56 -5.58 25.89
C VAL A 401 -5.92 -6.09 25.38
N ALA A 402 -6.03 -7.40 25.13
CA ALA A 402 -7.30 -8.02 24.74
C ALA A 402 -8.39 -7.84 25.81
N SER A 403 -8.04 -8.02 27.09
CA SER A 403 -8.97 -7.82 28.20
C SER A 403 -9.47 -6.38 28.28
N LYS A 404 -8.59 -5.40 28.03
CA LYS A 404 -8.94 -3.98 27.98
C LYS A 404 -9.92 -3.70 26.83
N MET A 405 -9.66 -4.27 25.63
CA MET A 405 -10.55 -4.18 24.49
C MET A 405 -11.94 -4.78 24.80
N PHE A 406 -11.98 -5.98 25.34
CA PHE A 406 -13.24 -6.67 25.64
C PHE A 406 -14.06 -5.95 26.71
N ARG A 407 -13.39 -5.41 27.75
CA ARG A 407 -14.06 -4.60 28.78
C ARG A 407 -14.70 -3.34 28.19
N ALA A 408 -13.99 -2.63 27.31
CA ALA A 408 -14.51 -1.43 26.65
C ALA A 408 -15.75 -1.75 25.80
N LEU A 409 -15.74 -2.83 25.04
CA LEU A 409 -16.89 -3.26 24.24
C LEU A 409 -18.06 -3.71 25.11
N ALA A 410 -17.79 -4.46 26.20
CA ALA A 410 -18.82 -4.92 27.13
C ALA A 410 -19.51 -3.75 27.85
N ALA A 411 -18.79 -2.69 28.18
CA ALA A 411 -19.37 -1.49 28.82
C ALA A 411 -20.42 -0.80 27.93
N GLU A 412 -20.30 -0.93 26.60
CA GLU A 412 -21.26 -0.42 25.63
C GLU A 412 -22.29 -1.48 25.17
N ASN A 413 -22.36 -2.62 25.83
CA ASN A 413 -23.23 -3.75 25.50
C ASN A 413 -23.01 -4.30 24.07
N ILE A 414 -21.77 -4.24 23.57
CA ILE A 414 -21.39 -4.78 22.27
C ILE A 414 -20.96 -6.23 22.45
N ASN A 415 -21.74 -7.16 21.87
CA ASN A 415 -21.44 -8.58 21.92
C ASN A 415 -20.36 -8.97 20.90
N ILE A 416 -19.38 -9.78 21.33
CA ILE A 416 -18.32 -10.32 20.49
C ILE A 416 -18.75 -11.70 19.99
N GLN A 417 -18.73 -11.90 18.68
CA GLN A 417 -19.15 -13.14 18.03
C GLN A 417 -17.98 -14.08 17.70
N MET A 418 -16.83 -13.52 17.33
CA MET A 418 -15.57 -14.24 17.06
C MET A 418 -14.39 -13.40 17.53
N ILE A 419 -13.29 -14.06 17.86
CA ILE A 419 -12.03 -13.42 18.26
C ILE A 419 -10.90 -14.09 17.48
N SER A 420 -9.99 -13.28 16.93
CA SER A 420 -8.73 -13.74 16.34
C SER A 420 -7.60 -12.86 16.84
N THR A 421 -6.47 -13.45 17.18
CA THR A 421 -5.31 -12.73 17.71
C THR A 421 -4.04 -13.10 16.97
N SER A 422 -3.13 -12.15 16.84
CA SER A 422 -1.73 -12.36 16.47
C SER A 422 -0.84 -11.61 17.46
N GLU A 423 0.46 -11.59 17.21
CA GLU A 423 1.40 -10.88 18.08
C GLU A 423 1.16 -9.35 18.11
N ILE A 424 0.64 -8.78 17.02
CA ILE A 424 0.48 -7.34 16.84
C ILE A 424 -0.96 -6.90 16.54
N LYS A 425 -1.93 -7.81 16.61
CA LYS A 425 -3.35 -7.47 16.43
C LYS A 425 -4.28 -8.31 17.31
N VAL A 426 -5.40 -7.71 17.68
CA VAL A 426 -6.58 -8.40 18.20
C VAL A 426 -7.77 -7.97 17.36
N SER A 427 -8.44 -8.94 16.75
CA SER A 427 -9.62 -8.73 15.90
C SER A 427 -10.84 -9.34 16.56
N VAL A 428 -11.96 -8.63 16.51
CA VAL A 428 -13.26 -9.13 16.95
C VAL A 428 -14.27 -8.99 15.81
N LEU A 429 -15.16 -9.96 15.69
CA LEU A 429 -16.33 -9.89 14.86
C LEU A 429 -17.50 -9.46 15.71
N ILE A 430 -18.22 -8.43 15.31
CA ILE A 430 -19.36 -7.87 16.00
C ILE A 430 -20.51 -7.60 15.00
N ASP A 431 -21.71 -7.31 15.51
CA ASP A 431 -22.81 -6.85 14.67
C ASP A 431 -22.46 -5.49 14.02
N GLU A 432 -22.67 -5.36 12.71
CA GLU A 432 -22.27 -4.20 11.90
C GLU A 432 -22.81 -2.88 12.43
N LYS A 433 -24.02 -2.87 12.99
CA LYS A 433 -24.64 -1.64 13.53
C LYS A 433 -23.82 -0.99 14.65
N TYR A 434 -22.94 -1.74 15.32
CA TYR A 434 -22.10 -1.24 16.41
C TYR A 434 -20.70 -0.81 15.94
N MET A 435 -20.35 -0.95 14.66
CA MET A 435 -19.00 -0.71 14.14
C MET A 435 -18.48 0.67 14.51
N GLU A 436 -19.24 1.75 14.28
CA GLU A 436 -18.81 3.11 14.59
C GLU A 436 -18.64 3.36 16.08
N LEU A 437 -19.57 2.85 16.91
CA LEU A 437 -19.49 2.96 18.35
C LEU A 437 -18.25 2.21 18.87
N ALA A 438 -18.04 0.96 18.44
CA ALA A 438 -16.90 0.17 18.83
C ALA A 438 -15.58 0.87 18.48
N THR A 439 -15.48 1.41 17.27
CA THR A 439 -14.28 2.12 16.81
C THR A 439 -13.98 3.35 17.69
N ARG A 440 -15.00 4.18 18.00
CA ARG A 440 -14.84 5.36 18.85
C ARG A 440 -14.43 5.00 20.28
N VAL A 441 -15.11 4.02 20.86
CA VAL A 441 -14.83 3.58 22.24
C VAL A 441 -13.43 3.03 22.37
N LEU A 442 -13.02 2.18 21.43
CA LEU A 442 -11.66 1.61 21.42
C LEU A 442 -10.59 2.68 21.18
N HIS A 443 -10.83 3.62 20.26
CA HIS A 443 -9.91 4.74 20.01
C HIS A 443 -9.63 5.56 21.27
N LYS A 444 -10.69 5.91 22.03
CA LYS A 444 -10.59 6.59 23.30
C LYS A 444 -9.94 5.74 24.38
N GLU A 445 -10.34 4.46 24.49
CA GLU A 445 -9.82 3.54 25.53
C GLU A 445 -8.30 3.33 25.41
N PHE A 446 -7.78 3.29 24.18
CA PHE A 446 -6.33 3.16 23.93
C PHE A 446 -5.60 4.49 23.85
N GLY A 447 -6.28 5.63 24.07
CA GLY A 447 -5.66 6.96 24.15
C GLY A 447 -5.10 7.47 22.82
N LEU A 448 -5.69 7.04 21.70
CA LEU A 448 -5.26 7.43 20.35
C LEU A 448 -5.69 8.85 19.96
N ASP A 449 -6.47 9.50 20.82
CA ASP A 449 -6.93 10.89 20.75
C ASP A 449 -5.99 11.89 21.42
N LYS A 450 -4.92 11.42 22.11
CA LYS A 450 -4.01 12.26 22.92
C LYS A 450 -2.76 12.72 22.19
#